data_d3f9ab0f441eb1a26007d879dca6c864
#
_entry.id   d3f9ab0f441eb1a26007d879dca6c864
#
_cell.length_a   1.000
_cell.length_b   1.000
_cell.length_c   1.000
_cell.angle_alpha   90.00
_cell.angle_beta   90.00
_cell.angle_gamma   90.00
#
_symmetry.space_group_name_H-M   'P 1'
#
loop_
_entity.id
_entity.type
_entity.pdbx_description
1 polymer ?
#
loop_
_entity_poly.entity_id
_entity_poly.type
_entity_poly.pdbx_seq_one_letter_code
_entity_poly.pdbx_strand_id
1 'polypeptide(L)'
;MQRGLKKLVIWAVIFACGYFILSNHFIFIGKDLRVLKKSHLTLENTFFSTQGKSIDSVMNVDDLRKDGIGKLLVEAGKITEEQLETILEKYK
;
A
#
# COMPACT_ATOMS: atom_id res chain seq x y z
N MET A 1 -31.44 4.98 24.44
CA MET A 1 -31.00 5.85 23.37
C MET A 1 -29.49 6.00 23.31
N GLN A 2 -28.81 6.34 24.38
CA GLN A 2 -27.37 6.52 24.41
C GLN A 2 -26.60 5.24 24.02
N ARG A 3 -27.07 4.07 24.48
CA ARG A 3 -26.42 2.80 24.15
C ARG A 3 -26.52 2.45 22.66
N GLY A 4 -27.67 2.72 22.07
CA GLY A 4 -27.86 2.46 20.63
C GLY A 4 -27.03 3.38 19.77
N LEU A 5 -26.91 4.65 20.18
CA LEU A 5 -26.08 5.63 19.48
C LEU A 5 -24.61 5.26 19.56
N LYS A 6 -24.11 4.84 20.72
CA LYS A 6 -22.72 4.39 20.89
C LYS A 6 -22.42 3.20 19.99
N LYS A 7 -23.32 2.21 19.95
CA LYS A 7 -23.13 1.04 19.08
C LYS A 7 -23.07 1.44 17.61
N LEU A 8 -23.95 2.36 17.20
CA LEU A 8 -23.98 2.86 15.83
C LEU A 8 -22.66 3.52 15.45
N VAL A 9 -22.14 4.38 16.34
CA VAL A 9 -20.86 5.06 16.11
C VAL A 9 -19.71 4.07 16.05
N ILE A 10 -19.66 3.09 16.95
CA ILE A 10 -18.63 2.06 16.96
C ILE A 10 -18.64 1.27 15.64
N TRP A 11 -19.82 0.85 15.19
CA TRP A 11 -19.94 0.13 13.92
C TRP A 11 -19.51 0.98 12.74
N ALA A 12 -19.89 2.26 12.74
CA ALA A 12 -19.48 3.19 11.68
C ALA A 12 -17.96 3.33 11.63
N VAL A 13 -17.31 3.43 12.78
CA VAL A 13 -15.84 3.51 12.86
C VAL A 13 -15.21 2.22 12.36
N ILE A 14 -15.73 1.06 12.75
CA ILE A 14 -15.22 -0.24 12.30
C ILE A 14 -15.32 -0.36 10.78
N PHE A 15 -16.48 0.00 10.20
CA PHE A 15 -16.67 -0.04 8.75
C PHE A 15 -15.72 0.93 8.02
N ALA A 16 -15.55 2.13 8.57
CA ALA A 16 -14.64 3.12 8.00
C ALA A 16 -13.20 2.62 8.01
N CYS A 17 -12.76 2.05 9.14
CA CYS A 17 -11.41 1.49 9.26
C CYS A 17 -11.23 0.30 8.31
N GLY A 18 -12.22 -0.58 8.24
CA GLY A 18 -12.19 -1.73 7.34
C GLY A 18 -12.08 -1.30 5.88
N TYR A 19 -12.87 -0.30 5.49
CA TYR A 19 -12.80 0.25 4.14
C TYR A 19 -11.42 0.84 3.85
N PHE A 20 -10.86 1.59 4.81
CA PHE A 20 -9.54 2.18 4.64
C PHE A 20 -8.47 1.11 4.46
N ILE A 21 -8.52 0.05 5.26
CA ILE A 21 -7.58 -1.08 5.16
C ILE A 21 -7.73 -1.78 3.81
N LEU A 22 -8.96 -2.02 3.36
CA LEU A 22 -9.23 -2.70 2.09
C LEU A 22 -8.82 -1.86 0.87
N SER A 23 -8.82 -0.54 0.99
CA SER A 23 -8.56 0.36 -0.13
C SER A 23 -7.13 0.87 -0.20
N ASN A 24 -6.28 0.54 0.77
CA ASN A 24 -4.90 1.04 0.80
C ASN A 24 -3.92 -0.06 1.18
N HIS A 25 -2.69 0.05 0.64
CA HIS A 25 -1.55 -0.75 1.08
C HIS A 25 -0.76 0.07 2.10
N PHE A 26 -0.35 -0.56 3.19
CA PHE A 26 0.53 0.05 4.17
C PHE A 26 1.93 -0.50 3.92
N ILE A 27 2.80 0.33 3.36
CA ILE A 27 4.13 -0.08 2.92
C ILE A 27 5.17 0.41 3.92
N PHE A 28 5.91 -0.51 4.50
CA PHE A 28 7.00 -0.19 5.41
C PHE A 28 8.30 -0.10 4.60
N ILE A 29 8.86 1.11 4.52
CA ILE A 29 10.11 1.36 3.83
C ILE A 29 11.12 1.83 4.88
N GLY A 30 11.95 0.90 5.35
CA GLY A 30 12.86 1.19 6.45
C GLY A 30 12.09 1.53 7.71
N LYS A 31 12.29 2.74 8.23
CA LYS A 31 11.58 3.24 9.42
C LYS A 31 10.30 3.99 9.07
N ASP A 32 10.07 4.26 7.78
CA ASP A 32 8.92 5.02 7.33
C ASP A 32 7.75 4.12 6.98
N LEU A 33 6.55 4.59 7.29
CA LEU A 33 5.31 3.96 6.84
C LEU A 33 4.71 4.82 5.74
N ARG A 34 4.48 4.22 4.58
CA ARG A 34 3.85 4.89 3.45
C ARG A 34 2.52 4.21 3.13
N VAL A 35 1.56 4.99 2.69
CA VAL A 35 0.23 4.48 2.30
C VAL A 35 0.12 4.56 0.79
N LEU A 36 -0.20 3.43 0.16
CA LEU A 36 -0.37 3.33 -1.28
C LEU A 36 -1.82 2.93 -1.57
N LYS A 37 -2.51 3.74 -2.38
CA LYS A 37 -3.90 3.47 -2.72
C LYS A 37 -4.01 2.24 -3.62
N LYS A 38 -4.92 1.33 -3.27
CA LYS A 38 -5.21 0.15 -4.08
C LYS A 38 -6.10 0.49 -5.26
N SER A 39 -5.95 -0.26 -6.36
CA SER A 39 -6.81 -0.13 -7.52
C SER A 39 -8.18 -0.80 -7.32
N HIS A 40 -8.27 -1.74 -6.36
CA HIS A 40 -9.51 -2.41 -6.02
C HIS A 40 -9.50 -2.83 -4.55
N LEU A 41 -10.65 -3.12 -3.99
CA LEU A 41 -10.78 -3.52 -2.59
C LEU A 41 -10.35 -4.96 -2.40
N THR A 42 -9.32 -5.18 -1.58
CA THR A 42 -8.79 -6.51 -1.30
C THR A 42 -7.96 -6.47 -0.01
N LEU A 43 -7.79 -7.60 0.64
CA LEU A 43 -6.88 -7.72 1.78
C LEU A 43 -5.47 -8.11 1.35
N GLU A 44 -5.27 -8.41 0.08
CA GLU A 44 -3.95 -8.81 -0.43
C GLU A 44 -2.96 -7.65 -0.34
N ASN A 45 -1.77 -7.94 0.20
CA ASN A 45 -0.68 -6.97 0.32
C ASN A 45 -1.06 -5.69 1.05
N THR A 46 -2.03 -5.78 1.97
CA THR A 46 -2.43 -4.63 2.78
C THR A 46 -1.26 -4.13 3.63
N PHE A 47 -0.53 -5.05 4.26
CA PHE A 47 0.67 -4.73 5.01
C PHE A 47 1.87 -5.34 4.29
N PHE A 48 2.80 -4.51 3.88
CA PHE A 48 3.95 -4.95 3.12
C PHE A 48 5.20 -4.22 3.62
N SER A 49 6.27 -4.97 3.84
CA SER A 49 7.56 -4.40 4.25
C SER A 49 8.58 -4.61 3.16
N THR A 50 9.33 -3.55 2.83
CA THR A 50 10.44 -3.65 1.88
C THR A 50 11.73 -4.07 2.55
N GLN A 51 11.76 -4.16 3.89
CA GLN A 51 12.96 -4.49 4.64
C GLN A 51 13.47 -5.89 4.28
N GLY A 52 14.75 -5.99 3.96
CA GLY A 52 15.35 -7.26 3.58
C GLY A 52 15.01 -7.75 2.18
N LYS A 53 14.26 -6.95 1.40
CA LYS A 53 13.87 -7.30 0.04
C LYS A 53 14.60 -6.44 -0.98
N SER A 54 14.95 -7.04 -2.11
CA SER A 54 15.51 -6.28 -3.23
C SER A 54 14.41 -5.48 -3.92
N ILE A 55 14.80 -4.46 -4.66
CA ILE A 55 13.85 -3.65 -5.44
C ILE A 55 13.12 -4.54 -6.45
N ASP A 56 13.82 -5.46 -7.10
CA ASP A 56 13.20 -6.38 -8.05
C ASP A 56 12.15 -7.25 -7.39
N SER A 57 12.40 -7.74 -6.17
CA SER A 57 11.43 -8.54 -5.41
C SER A 57 10.17 -7.73 -5.10
N VAL A 58 10.33 -6.48 -4.71
CA VAL A 58 9.21 -5.58 -4.41
C VAL A 58 8.40 -5.32 -5.68
N MET A 59 9.07 -5.01 -6.79
CA MET A 59 8.42 -4.73 -8.07
C MET A 59 7.78 -5.97 -8.69
N ASN A 60 8.18 -7.16 -8.26
CA ASN A 60 7.61 -8.40 -8.77
C ASN A 60 6.22 -8.70 -8.21
N VAL A 61 5.78 -7.97 -7.19
CA VAL A 61 4.41 -8.09 -6.66
C VAL A 61 3.47 -7.32 -7.58
N ASP A 62 2.69 -8.04 -8.38
CA ASP A 62 1.84 -7.45 -9.42
C ASP A 62 0.91 -6.36 -8.90
N ASP A 63 0.22 -6.63 -7.80
CA ASP A 63 -0.74 -5.69 -7.24
C ASP A 63 -0.06 -4.38 -6.82
N LEU A 64 1.09 -4.47 -6.16
CA LEU A 64 1.83 -3.30 -5.73
C LEU A 64 2.38 -2.52 -6.92
N ARG A 65 2.90 -3.23 -7.92
CA ARG A 65 3.44 -2.59 -9.12
C ARG A 65 2.34 -1.83 -9.88
N LYS A 66 1.19 -2.46 -10.04
CA LYS A 66 0.05 -1.84 -10.74
C LYS A 66 -0.51 -0.66 -9.96
N ASP A 67 -0.45 -0.71 -8.64
CA ASP A 67 -0.95 0.36 -7.79
C ASP A 67 0.04 1.52 -7.61
N GLY A 68 1.26 1.40 -8.16
CA GLY A 68 2.21 2.49 -8.21
C GLY A 68 3.29 2.49 -7.14
N ILE A 69 3.68 1.32 -6.64
CA ILE A 69 4.74 1.24 -5.62
C ILE A 69 6.06 1.80 -6.14
N GLY A 70 6.28 1.75 -7.47
CA GLY A 70 7.49 2.30 -8.06
C GLY A 70 7.67 3.78 -7.79
N LYS A 71 6.61 4.56 -7.96
CA LYS A 71 6.65 6.00 -7.65
C LYS A 71 6.88 6.24 -6.17
N LEU A 72 6.29 5.41 -5.32
CA LEU A 72 6.48 5.50 -3.88
C LEU A 72 7.94 5.29 -3.50
N LEU A 73 8.60 4.33 -4.14
CA LEU A 73 10.02 4.06 -3.93
C LEU A 73 10.90 5.22 -4.39
N VAL A 74 10.55 5.87 -5.49
CA VAL A 74 11.25 7.07 -5.95
C VAL A 74 11.10 8.19 -4.92
N GLU A 75 9.89 8.43 -4.45
CA GLU A 75 9.62 9.46 -3.44
C GLU A 75 10.36 9.19 -2.14
N ALA A 76 10.51 7.92 -1.78
CA ALA A 76 11.24 7.53 -0.57
C ALA A 76 12.76 7.53 -0.76
N GLY A 77 13.25 7.84 -1.96
CA GLY A 77 14.68 7.91 -2.25
C GLY A 77 15.36 6.55 -2.38
N LYS A 78 14.60 5.50 -2.62
CA LYS A 78 15.16 4.13 -2.75
C LYS A 78 15.65 3.82 -4.15
N ILE A 79 15.04 4.43 -5.15
CA ILE A 79 15.44 4.31 -6.57
C ILE A 79 15.28 5.66 -7.25
N THR A 80 15.92 5.83 -8.41
CA THR A 80 15.73 7.01 -9.26
C THR A 80 14.61 6.76 -10.25
N GLU A 81 14.11 7.83 -10.89
CA GLU A 81 13.10 7.69 -11.93
C GLU A 81 13.62 6.87 -13.10
N GLU A 82 14.90 7.05 -13.47
CA GLU A 82 15.51 6.27 -14.54
C GLU A 82 15.53 4.79 -14.20
N GLN A 83 15.88 4.45 -12.96
CA GLN A 83 15.87 3.06 -12.51
C GLN A 83 14.46 2.48 -12.55
N LEU A 84 13.47 3.28 -12.17
CA LEU A 84 12.06 2.86 -12.23
C LEU A 84 11.65 2.55 -13.66
N GLU A 85 11.98 3.42 -14.62
CA GLU A 85 11.65 3.20 -16.03
C GLU A 85 12.28 1.91 -16.55
N THR A 86 13.54 1.68 -16.21
CA THR A 86 14.27 0.47 -16.62
C THR A 86 13.58 -0.78 -16.06
N ILE A 87 13.18 -0.74 -14.80
CA ILE A 87 12.49 -1.86 -14.15
C ILE A 87 11.13 -2.11 -14.80
N LEU A 88 10.35 -1.05 -15.02
CA LEU A 88 9.00 -1.18 -15.58
C LEU A 88 9.02 -1.75 -17.01
N GLU A 89 10.08 -1.49 -17.79
CA GLU A 89 10.21 -2.06 -19.11
C GLU A 89 10.27 -3.58 -19.09
N LYS A 90 10.78 -4.17 -18.02
CA LYS A 90 10.83 -5.64 -17.88
C LYS A 90 9.44 -6.26 -17.77
N TYR A 91 8.44 -5.46 -17.38
CA TYR A 91 7.07 -5.93 -17.16
C TYR A 91 6.08 -5.49 -18.23
N LYS A 92 6.56 -4.90 -19.28
CA LYS A 92 5.71 -4.54 -20.43
C LYS A 92 5.39 -5.74 -21.31
#